data_1953db8c491d41cf09431b0ac486f09c
#
_entry.id   1953db8c491d41cf09431b0ac486f09c
#
_cell.length_a   1.000
_cell.length_b   1.000
_cell.length_c   1.000
_cell.angle_alpha   90.00
_cell.angle_beta   90.00
_cell.angle_gamma   90.00
#
_symmetry.space_group_name_H-M   'P 1'
#
loop_
_entity.id
_entity.type
_entity.pdbx_description
1 polymer ?
#
loop_
_entity_poly.entity_id
_entity_poly.type
_entity_poly.pdbx_seq_one_letter_code
_entity_poly.pdbx_strand_id
1 'polypeptide(L)'
;GEPNLYTCDLTVEIDGKPSDTQRITFGLKKYDYDTKDGVFHLWINDRRIFVKGANWGISEYMLRCRGEEYFTKVRLHKEMNFNMIRNWLGTTTDEEFYEACDKYGIMVWDDFWLNSNPILPDDIHAFNYNAVEKIKRLRNHPSIAVWCGNNEGWPEPPLDTYLCENVRVFDGGERYYQSNSHEGHLSGSGPWGAYDPRYYFTYYPYPYNKVGTPGWGFRTEIGTAVFVNAESFRKFIPEDKLWPRNEMWNLHYFGQQAFNGLPDQYERMLNERYGKAADIDDFCRKAQLLNIESNQALYEGWLDHMWEDASGIMTWMGQSAYPSLVWQTYDYYYDLTGAYWGCKRACEPLHILWNPVTNDVKITNTTSQTYEGLTATAEVFNTDGRRVDALTGTATVNSAPNTALRCFTIPFYKNVENIARGKRVVASSTDAGSPEEIVDGSEFTRWGSRYSDHEWIYIDLGSRMNVYGVGLNWENAFGKEFKIQISDDAEHWTDAAHE
;
A
#
# COMPACT_ATOMS: atom_id res chain seq x y z
N GLY A 1 -8.66 -1.90 -20.41
CA GLY A 1 -8.32 -2.47 -21.72
C GLY A 1 -6.99 -1.94 -22.22
N GLU A 2 -6.56 -2.39 -23.39
CA GLU A 2 -5.38 -1.83 -24.01
C GLU A 2 -5.69 -0.42 -24.55
N PRO A 3 -4.75 0.54 -24.46
CA PRO A 3 -4.98 1.89 -24.97
C PRO A 3 -5.01 1.90 -26.50
N ASN A 4 -5.89 2.75 -27.05
CA ASN A 4 -5.95 3.03 -28.48
C ASN A 4 -5.43 4.44 -28.72
N LEU A 5 -4.23 4.53 -29.31
CA LEU A 5 -3.62 5.80 -29.70
C LEU A 5 -3.85 6.09 -31.18
N TYR A 6 -4.11 7.35 -31.49
CA TYR A 6 -4.29 7.87 -32.84
C TYR A 6 -3.11 8.75 -33.19
N THR A 7 -2.79 8.82 -34.47
CA THR A 7 -1.74 9.68 -35.00
C THR A 7 -2.34 10.74 -35.91
N CYS A 8 -1.90 11.98 -35.75
CA CYS A 8 -2.23 13.09 -36.63
C CYS A 8 -0.94 13.63 -37.24
N ASP A 9 -0.85 13.64 -38.55
CA ASP A 9 0.25 14.25 -39.30
C ASP A 9 -0.19 15.65 -39.76
N LEU A 10 0.50 16.67 -39.27
CA LEU A 10 0.28 18.07 -39.64
C LEU A 10 1.38 18.47 -40.63
N THR A 11 1.00 19.00 -41.77
CA THR A 11 1.93 19.51 -42.78
C THR A 11 1.64 20.97 -43.08
N VAL A 12 2.64 21.80 -42.93
CA VAL A 12 2.61 23.20 -43.39
C VAL A 12 3.20 23.27 -44.77
N GLU A 13 2.48 23.88 -45.72
CA GLU A 13 2.91 24.04 -47.08
C GLU A 13 3.12 25.52 -47.44
N ILE A 14 4.18 25.79 -48.19
CA ILE A 14 4.45 27.08 -48.82
C ILE A 14 4.50 26.85 -50.33
N ASP A 15 3.66 27.59 -51.08
CA ASP A 15 3.54 27.44 -52.53
C ASP A 15 3.30 25.99 -53.01
N GLY A 16 2.47 25.24 -52.23
CA GLY A 16 2.10 23.85 -52.54
C GLY A 16 3.26 22.83 -52.29
N LYS A 17 4.26 23.24 -51.56
CA LYS A 17 5.37 22.34 -51.14
C LYS A 17 5.43 22.24 -49.65
N PRO A 18 5.60 21.02 -49.09
CA PRO A 18 5.80 20.84 -47.66
C PRO A 18 6.97 21.68 -47.16
N SER A 19 6.73 22.51 -46.15
CA SER A 19 7.71 23.33 -45.45
C SER A 19 8.09 22.77 -44.10
N ASP A 20 7.09 22.24 -43.39
CA ASP A 20 7.29 21.59 -42.12
C ASP A 20 6.25 20.49 -41.91
N THR A 21 6.59 19.45 -41.14
CA THR A 21 5.70 18.35 -40.83
C THR A 21 5.87 17.96 -39.35
N GLN A 22 4.76 17.89 -38.64
CA GLN A 22 4.74 17.44 -37.26
C GLN A 22 3.78 16.26 -37.11
N ARG A 23 4.22 15.20 -36.42
CA ARG A 23 3.38 14.08 -36.04
C ARG A 23 3.00 14.20 -34.56
N ILE A 24 1.71 14.08 -34.28
CA ILE A 24 1.16 14.14 -32.92
C ILE A 24 0.45 12.83 -32.65
N THR A 25 0.78 12.20 -31.51
CA THR A 25 0.06 11.04 -30.99
C THR A 25 -0.90 11.50 -29.90
N PHE A 26 -2.13 11.01 -29.93
CA PHE A 26 -3.16 11.37 -28.96
C PHE A 26 -4.13 10.21 -28.69
N GLY A 27 -4.90 10.32 -27.61
CA GLY A 27 -5.97 9.37 -27.25
C GLY A 27 -7.29 10.08 -27.04
N LEU A 28 -8.39 9.38 -27.33
CA LEU A 28 -9.73 9.85 -27.02
C LEU A 28 -10.21 9.19 -25.74
N LYS A 29 -10.45 10.00 -24.72
CA LYS A 29 -10.89 9.56 -23.41
C LYS A 29 -11.74 10.62 -22.74
N LYS A 30 -12.55 10.21 -21.79
CA LYS A 30 -13.27 11.07 -20.87
C LYS A 30 -12.90 10.66 -19.45
N TYR A 31 -12.39 11.59 -18.64
CA TYR A 31 -12.26 11.43 -17.21
C TYR A 31 -13.47 12.06 -16.51
N ASP A 32 -13.98 11.37 -15.50
CA ASP A 32 -14.94 11.91 -14.56
C ASP A 32 -14.45 11.63 -13.12
N TYR A 33 -14.86 12.47 -12.18
CA TYR A 33 -14.43 12.40 -10.79
C TYR A 33 -15.62 12.62 -9.85
N ASP A 34 -15.60 11.95 -8.70
CA ASP A 34 -16.61 12.14 -7.65
C ASP A 34 -15.95 12.09 -6.27
N THR A 35 -16.46 12.91 -5.36
CA THR A 35 -15.97 13.02 -3.99
C THR A 35 -17.13 13.12 -2.99
N LYS A 36 -18.38 12.80 -3.43
CA LYS A 36 -19.60 13.06 -2.65
C LYS A 36 -19.73 12.24 -1.38
N ASP A 37 -19.14 11.05 -1.34
CA ASP A 37 -19.11 10.18 -0.17
C ASP A 37 -17.88 10.45 0.73
N GLY A 38 -17.10 11.49 0.43
CA GLY A 38 -15.88 11.83 1.14
C GLY A 38 -14.64 11.09 0.64
N VAL A 39 -14.78 10.24 -0.36
CA VAL A 39 -13.68 9.48 -0.99
C VAL A 39 -13.48 9.93 -2.43
N PHE A 40 -12.25 10.09 -2.84
CA PHE A 40 -11.93 10.41 -4.24
C PHE A 40 -12.16 9.19 -5.13
N HIS A 41 -12.98 9.36 -6.15
CA HIS A 41 -13.26 8.34 -7.17
C HIS A 41 -12.96 8.85 -8.56
N LEU A 42 -12.52 7.96 -9.42
CA LEU A 42 -12.10 8.21 -10.80
C LEU A 42 -12.86 7.29 -11.78
N TRP A 43 -13.31 7.86 -12.89
CA TRP A 43 -13.87 7.13 -14.03
C TRP A 43 -13.07 7.41 -15.29
N ILE A 44 -13.00 6.42 -16.15
CA ILE A 44 -12.53 6.55 -17.54
C ILE A 44 -13.62 6.00 -18.45
N ASN A 45 -14.12 6.82 -19.37
CA ASN A 45 -15.16 6.44 -20.31
C ASN A 45 -16.35 5.77 -19.60
N ASP A 46 -16.89 6.47 -18.60
CA ASP A 46 -18.03 6.08 -17.76
C ASP A 46 -17.79 4.81 -16.91
N ARG A 47 -16.57 4.29 -16.84
CA ARG A 47 -16.20 3.16 -16.02
C ARG A 47 -15.42 3.61 -14.81
N ARG A 48 -15.92 3.27 -13.61
CA ARG A 48 -15.21 3.49 -12.33
C ARG A 48 -13.96 2.65 -12.26
N ILE A 49 -12.85 3.27 -11.89
CA ILE A 49 -11.53 2.62 -11.82
C ILE A 49 -11.09 2.53 -10.38
N PHE A 50 -10.79 1.31 -9.91
CA PHE A 50 -10.04 1.12 -8.68
C PHE A 50 -8.57 1.35 -8.98
N VAL A 51 -7.96 2.36 -8.35
CA VAL A 51 -6.57 2.70 -8.61
C VAL A 51 -5.66 1.73 -7.86
N LYS A 52 -4.74 1.13 -8.61
CA LYS A 52 -3.63 0.30 -8.11
C LYS A 52 -2.37 0.87 -8.73
N GLY A 53 -1.48 1.42 -7.92
CA GLY A 53 -0.37 2.16 -8.49
C GLY A 53 0.81 2.33 -7.53
N ALA A 54 1.75 3.14 -7.97
CA ALA A 54 2.97 3.43 -7.21
C ALA A 54 3.39 4.88 -7.37
N ASN A 55 4.11 5.39 -6.38
CA ASN A 55 4.81 6.64 -6.47
C ASN A 55 6.11 6.47 -7.26
N TRP A 56 6.40 7.45 -8.07
CA TRP A 56 7.60 7.56 -8.88
C TRP A 56 8.35 8.80 -8.42
N GLY A 57 9.50 8.60 -7.78
CA GLY A 57 10.38 9.71 -7.46
C GLY A 57 11.19 10.11 -8.70
N ILE A 58 12.41 10.55 -8.49
CA ILE A 58 13.30 10.85 -9.60
C ILE A 58 13.64 9.57 -10.40
N SER A 59 13.62 9.64 -11.71
CA SER A 59 13.78 8.48 -12.60
C SER A 59 15.14 7.79 -12.47
N GLU A 60 16.19 8.59 -12.31
CA GLU A 60 17.57 8.19 -12.04
C GLU A 60 18.31 9.39 -11.43
N TYR A 61 19.11 9.17 -10.38
CA TYR A 61 19.67 10.24 -9.54
C TYR A 61 20.65 11.19 -10.26
N MET A 62 21.24 10.74 -11.37
CA MET A 62 22.08 11.56 -12.26
C MET A 62 21.33 12.09 -13.49
N LEU A 63 20.00 11.92 -13.53
CA LEU A 63 19.11 12.34 -14.62
C LEU A 63 19.48 11.72 -16.00
N ARG A 64 20.02 10.49 -16.00
CA ARG A 64 20.44 9.79 -17.22
C ARG A 64 19.39 8.87 -17.82
N CYS A 65 18.22 8.71 -17.17
CA CYS A 65 17.11 7.94 -17.71
C CYS A 65 16.60 8.61 -19.00
N ARG A 66 16.58 7.89 -20.11
CA ARG A 66 16.14 8.38 -21.43
C ARG A 66 15.55 7.26 -22.28
N GLY A 67 14.70 7.66 -23.25
CA GLY A 67 14.23 6.77 -24.30
C GLY A 67 13.67 5.45 -23.79
N GLU A 68 14.20 4.34 -24.27
CA GLU A 68 13.74 2.99 -23.95
C GLU A 68 13.80 2.61 -22.46
N GLU A 69 14.60 3.28 -21.65
CA GLU A 69 14.59 3.05 -20.20
C GLU A 69 13.26 3.44 -19.57
N TYR A 70 12.64 4.54 -20.02
CA TYR A 70 11.30 4.91 -19.56
C TYR A 70 10.27 3.86 -19.94
N PHE A 71 10.33 3.37 -21.19
CA PHE A 71 9.42 2.31 -21.65
C PHE A 71 9.61 1.03 -20.85
N THR A 72 10.84 0.66 -20.54
CA THR A 72 11.13 -0.50 -19.68
C THR A 72 10.54 -0.35 -18.28
N LYS A 73 10.79 0.78 -17.60
CA LYS A 73 10.31 1.04 -16.25
C LYS A 73 8.78 1.10 -16.18
N VAL A 74 8.12 1.81 -17.10
CA VAL A 74 6.66 1.89 -17.15
C VAL A 74 6.05 0.53 -17.51
N ARG A 75 6.67 -0.24 -18.40
CA ARG A 75 6.25 -1.62 -18.70
C ARG A 75 6.27 -2.51 -17.47
N LEU A 76 7.29 -2.42 -16.60
CA LEU A 76 7.34 -3.18 -15.34
C LEU A 76 6.18 -2.81 -14.41
N HIS A 77 5.77 -1.54 -14.37
CA HIS A 77 4.56 -1.14 -13.62
C HIS A 77 3.29 -1.75 -14.23
N LYS A 78 3.17 -1.73 -15.57
CA LYS A 78 2.04 -2.39 -16.27
C LYS A 78 1.98 -3.88 -15.99
N GLU A 79 3.13 -4.55 -16.00
CA GLU A 79 3.24 -5.99 -15.74
C GLU A 79 2.90 -6.39 -14.30
N MET A 80 3.01 -5.47 -13.34
CA MET A 80 2.48 -5.62 -11.97
C MET A 80 0.96 -5.42 -11.89
N ASN A 81 0.27 -5.23 -13.00
CA ASN A 81 -1.15 -4.88 -13.08
C ASN A 81 -1.49 -3.52 -12.43
N PHE A 82 -0.52 -2.65 -12.33
CA PHE A 82 -0.76 -1.26 -11.94
C PHE A 82 -1.44 -0.50 -13.08
N ASN A 83 -2.21 0.52 -12.70
CA ASN A 83 -2.94 1.38 -13.64
C ASN A 83 -2.67 2.87 -13.43
N MET A 84 -1.87 3.23 -12.41
CA MET A 84 -1.48 4.62 -12.15
C MET A 84 -0.04 4.71 -11.63
N ILE A 85 0.66 5.76 -12.04
CA ILE A 85 1.93 6.22 -11.48
C ILE A 85 1.72 7.65 -10.99
N ARG A 86 2.09 7.94 -9.75
CA ARG A 86 2.21 9.32 -9.29
C ARG A 86 3.62 9.81 -9.55
N ASN A 87 3.75 10.81 -10.40
CA ASN A 87 4.99 11.55 -10.62
C ASN A 87 5.19 12.51 -9.43
N TRP A 88 5.75 11.96 -8.35
CA TRP A 88 5.96 12.65 -7.08
C TRP A 88 6.80 13.90 -7.26
N LEU A 89 6.33 15.00 -6.71
CA LEU A 89 6.88 16.34 -6.89
C LEU A 89 7.01 16.78 -8.36
N GLY A 90 6.42 16.09 -9.31
CA GLY A 90 6.57 16.40 -10.74
C GLY A 90 8.02 16.38 -11.22
N THR A 91 8.87 15.57 -10.59
CA THR A 91 10.32 15.52 -10.84
C THR A 91 10.69 15.01 -12.22
N THR A 92 9.83 14.19 -12.81
CA THR A 92 10.03 13.68 -14.16
C THR A 92 9.25 14.54 -15.15
N THR A 93 9.94 15.17 -16.09
CA THR A 93 9.36 16.06 -17.09
C THR A 93 9.73 15.65 -18.53
N ASP A 94 10.38 14.52 -18.68
CA ASP A 94 10.80 13.99 -19.99
C ASP A 94 9.58 13.42 -20.76
N GLU A 95 9.44 13.79 -22.03
CA GLU A 95 8.32 13.36 -22.89
C GLU A 95 8.19 11.83 -22.94
N GLU A 96 9.31 11.12 -22.98
CA GLU A 96 9.38 9.66 -23.09
C GLU A 96 8.70 8.96 -21.91
N PHE A 97 8.66 9.59 -20.72
CA PHE A 97 7.89 9.07 -19.58
C PHE A 97 6.40 9.06 -19.87
N TYR A 98 5.86 10.17 -20.36
CA TYR A 98 4.42 10.31 -20.68
C TYR A 98 4.05 9.45 -21.90
N GLU A 99 4.90 9.42 -22.93
CA GLU A 99 4.73 8.54 -24.11
C GLU A 99 4.67 7.07 -23.70
N ALA A 100 5.52 6.64 -22.76
CA ALA A 100 5.50 5.29 -22.23
C ALA A 100 4.20 5.02 -21.45
N CYS A 101 3.74 5.97 -20.62
CA CYS A 101 2.47 5.88 -19.91
C CYS A 101 1.27 5.81 -20.87
N ASP A 102 1.27 6.61 -21.92
CA ASP A 102 0.26 6.57 -22.99
C ASP A 102 0.23 5.20 -23.68
N LYS A 103 1.40 4.69 -24.05
CA LYS A 103 1.55 3.40 -24.75
C LYS A 103 1.06 2.23 -23.92
N TYR A 104 1.40 2.21 -22.64
CA TYR A 104 1.05 1.08 -21.74
C TYR A 104 -0.29 1.26 -21.02
N GLY A 105 -0.96 2.40 -21.19
CA GLY A 105 -2.24 2.68 -20.54
C GLY A 105 -2.12 2.84 -19.03
N ILE A 106 -1.04 3.47 -18.58
CA ILE A 106 -0.82 3.85 -17.18
C ILE A 106 -1.25 5.29 -16.99
N MET A 107 -2.19 5.53 -16.08
CA MET A 107 -2.57 6.89 -15.69
C MET A 107 -1.43 7.58 -14.96
N VAL A 108 -1.34 8.90 -15.09
CA VAL A 108 -0.39 9.73 -14.38
C VAL A 108 -1.13 10.68 -13.44
N TRP A 109 -0.75 10.65 -12.19
CA TRP A 109 -1.02 11.68 -11.20
C TRP A 109 0.22 12.57 -11.14
N ASP A 110 0.14 13.82 -11.58
CA ASP A 110 1.30 14.69 -11.82
C ASP A 110 1.33 15.88 -10.85
N ASP A 111 2.36 15.92 -10.00
CA ASP A 111 2.51 17.00 -9.00
C ASP A 111 3.18 18.25 -9.60
N PHE A 112 2.94 19.42 -8.97
CA PHE A 112 3.65 20.68 -9.23
C PHE A 112 4.71 20.92 -8.18
N TRP A 113 5.92 20.50 -8.33
CA TRP A 113 7.22 20.80 -7.66
C TRP A 113 7.18 21.34 -6.20
N LEU A 114 6.09 21.22 -5.47
CA LEU A 114 5.95 21.69 -4.10
C LEU A 114 5.94 20.52 -3.10
N ASN A 115 6.57 20.72 -1.94
CA ASN A 115 6.70 19.69 -0.92
C ASN A 115 6.38 20.25 0.48
N SER A 116 5.46 19.61 1.15
CA SER A 116 5.04 19.66 2.57
C SER A 116 4.98 21.03 3.24
N ASN A 117 6.00 21.84 3.10
CA ASN A 117 6.07 23.17 3.73
C ASN A 117 5.37 24.23 2.88
N PRO A 118 4.45 25.00 3.46
CA PRO A 118 3.75 26.06 2.76
C PRO A 118 4.66 27.29 2.60
N ILE A 119 5.74 27.17 1.85
CA ILE A 119 6.63 28.27 1.51
C ILE A 119 6.37 28.62 0.04
N LEU A 120 6.00 29.89 -0.19
CA LEU A 120 5.93 30.39 -1.55
C LEU A 120 7.31 30.35 -2.20
N PRO A 121 7.38 29.99 -3.50
CA PRO A 121 8.60 30.17 -4.27
C PRO A 121 9.06 31.64 -4.23
N ASP A 122 10.36 31.88 -4.26
CA ASP A 122 10.94 33.24 -4.26
C ASP A 122 10.38 34.12 -5.39
N ASP A 123 10.14 33.51 -6.55
CA ASP A 123 9.45 34.12 -7.68
C ASP A 123 8.19 33.33 -8.05
N ILE A 124 7.07 33.74 -7.46
CA ILE A 124 5.76 33.11 -7.71
C ILE A 124 5.30 33.29 -9.16
N HIS A 125 5.71 34.36 -9.84
CA HIS A 125 5.32 34.61 -11.22
C HIS A 125 6.07 33.70 -12.16
N ALA A 126 7.36 33.50 -11.96
CA ALA A 126 8.16 32.54 -12.72
C ALA A 126 7.67 31.11 -12.47
N PHE A 127 7.34 30.75 -11.21
CA PHE A 127 6.77 29.45 -10.89
C PHE A 127 5.45 29.22 -11.62
N ASN A 128 4.54 30.20 -11.54
CA ASN A 128 3.23 30.12 -12.20
C ASN A 128 3.37 30.01 -13.72
N TYR A 129 4.28 30.78 -14.33
CA TYR A 129 4.58 30.67 -15.76
C TYR A 129 5.06 29.26 -16.13
N ASN A 130 6.00 28.69 -15.38
CA ASN A 130 6.47 27.34 -15.61
C ASN A 130 5.37 26.28 -15.46
N ALA A 131 4.44 26.46 -14.50
CA ALA A 131 3.30 25.59 -14.33
C ALA A 131 2.37 25.61 -15.57
N VAL A 132 2.10 26.81 -16.11
CA VAL A 132 1.33 27.00 -17.35
C VAL A 132 2.01 26.28 -18.53
N GLU A 133 3.32 26.47 -18.68
CA GLU A 133 4.08 25.85 -19.77
C GLU A 133 4.14 24.30 -19.61
N LYS A 134 4.25 23.80 -18.39
CA LYS A 134 4.14 22.35 -18.12
C LYS A 134 2.78 21.80 -18.57
N ILE A 135 1.68 22.47 -18.18
CA ILE A 135 0.33 22.05 -18.56
C ILE A 135 0.18 22.04 -20.09
N LYS A 136 0.54 23.14 -20.76
CA LYS A 136 0.43 23.26 -22.22
C LYS A 136 1.21 22.19 -22.97
N ARG A 137 2.42 21.87 -22.48
CA ARG A 137 3.27 20.85 -23.08
C ARG A 137 2.67 19.46 -22.94
N LEU A 138 2.15 19.14 -21.75
CA LEU A 138 1.78 17.77 -21.40
C LEU A 138 0.29 17.44 -21.59
N ARG A 139 -0.58 18.43 -21.72
CA ARG A 139 -2.05 18.24 -21.78
C ARG A 139 -2.56 17.30 -22.86
N ASN A 140 -1.76 17.09 -23.92
CA ASN A 140 -2.14 16.18 -25.02
C ASN A 140 -1.90 14.70 -24.68
N HIS A 141 -1.15 14.41 -23.59
CA HIS A 141 -0.97 13.04 -23.14
C HIS A 141 -2.26 12.49 -22.52
N PRO A 142 -2.88 11.45 -23.10
CA PRO A 142 -4.11 10.88 -22.57
C PRO A 142 -3.91 10.19 -21.22
N SER A 143 -2.68 9.84 -20.85
CA SER A 143 -2.35 9.21 -19.56
C SER A 143 -2.53 10.14 -18.37
N ILE A 144 -2.36 11.46 -18.51
CA ILE A 144 -2.51 12.38 -17.37
C ILE A 144 -3.96 12.37 -16.90
N ALA A 145 -4.16 12.00 -15.63
CA ALA A 145 -5.48 11.91 -15.01
C ALA A 145 -5.71 12.97 -13.93
N VAL A 146 -4.69 13.33 -13.16
CA VAL A 146 -4.81 14.26 -12.04
C VAL A 146 -3.61 15.19 -12.04
N TRP A 147 -3.85 16.46 -11.78
CA TRP A 147 -2.85 17.46 -11.45
C TRP A 147 -2.86 17.70 -9.95
N CYS A 148 -1.70 17.70 -9.29
CA CYS A 148 -1.62 17.89 -7.85
C CYS A 148 -0.78 19.10 -7.47
N GLY A 149 -1.32 19.95 -6.61
CA GLY A 149 -0.71 21.23 -6.22
C GLY A 149 0.54 21.06 -5.38
N ASN A 150 0.46 20.22 -4.33
CA ASN A 150 1.57 20.07 -3.38
C ASN A 150 1.58 18.67 -2.77
N ASN A 151 2.77 18.15 -2.52
CA ASN A 151 2.96 16.95 -1.72
C ASN A 151 2.71 17.26 -0.23
N GLU A 152 1.79 16.52 0.40
CA GLU A 152 1.51 16.53 1.85
C GLU A 152 1.26 17.91 2.48
N GLY A 153 0.93 18.90 1.69
CA GLY A 153 0.64 20.26 2.15
C GLY A 153 -0.28 20.97 1.16
N TRP A 154 -0.71 22.15 1.53
CA TRP A 154 -1.50 23.04 0.67
C TRP A 154 -0.56 24.09 0.06
N PRO A 155 -0.63 24.36 -1.26
CA PRO A 155 0.09 25.50 -1.81
C PRO A 155 -0.36 26.78 -1.10
N GLU A 156 0.60 27.62 -0.70
CA GLU A 156 0.29 28.91 -0.06
C GLU A 156 -0.50 29.82 -1.01
N PRO A 157 -1.52 30.53 -0.51
CA PRO A 157 -2.21 31.56 -1.31
C PRO A 157 -1.25 32.68 -1.76
N PRO A 158 -1.35 33.18 -3.00
CA PRO A 158 -2.40 32.86 -3.99
C PRO A 158 -2.07 31.67 -4.92
N LEU A 159 -0.99 30.93 -4.67
CA LEU A 159 -0.45 29.94 -5.61
C LEU A 159 -1.44 28.78 -5.86
N ASP A 160 -2.15 28.32 -4.82
CA ASP A 160 -3.15 27.25 -5.00
C ASP A 160 -4.24 27.66 -5.99
N THR A 161 -4.74 28.89 -5.85
CA THR A 161 -5.71 29.46 -6.78
C THR A 161 -5.15 29.56 -8.20
N TYR A 162 -3.89 29.99 -8.35
CA TYR A 162 -3.24 30.07 -9.66
C TYR A 162 -3.12 28.71 -10.33
N LEU A 163 -2.68 27.68 -9.60
CA LEU A 163 -2.54 26.34 -10.14
C LEU A 163 -3.89 25.73 -10.55
N CYS A 164 -4.92 25.89 -9.70
CA CYS A 164 -6.28 25.44 -10.01
C CYS A 164 -6.83 26.11 -11.28
N GLU A 165 -6.72 27.45 -11.38
CA GLU A 165 -7.17 28.18 -12.56
C GLU A 165 -6.34 27.86 -13.81
N ASN A 166 -5.04 27.64 -13.68
CA ASN A 166 -4.19 27.22 -14.80
C ASN A 166 -4.64 25.87 -15.37
N VAL A 167 -4.91 24.90 -14.53
CA VAL A 167 -5.44 23.59 -14.96
C VAL A 167 -6.79 23.81 -15.67
N ARG A 168 -7.71 24.54 -15.05
CA ARG A 168 -9.02 24.81 -15.64
C ARG A 168 -8.93 25.49 -17.02
N VAL A 169 -8.03 26.46 -17.20
CA VAL A 169 -7.93 27.26 -18.43
C VAL A 169 -7.08 26.57 -19.50
N PHE A 170 -5.93 26.02 -19.14
CA PHE A 170 -4.95 25.54 -20.12
C PHE A 170 -5.02 24.03 -20.38
N ASP A 171 -5.71 23.27 -19.50
CA ASP A 171 -5.95 21.84 -19.70
C ASP A 171 -7.37 21.53 -20.19
N GLY A 172 -8.14 22.53 -20.53
CA GLY A 172 -9.52 22.39 -21.01
C GLY A 172 -10.58 22.15 -19.93
N GLY A 173 -10.20 22.13 -18.66
CA GLY A 173 -11.11 21.99 -17.52
C GLY A 173 -11.67 20.57 -17.31
N GLU A 174 -11.12 19.58 -17.98
CA GLU A 174 -11.59 18.18 -17.91
C GLU A 174 -10.89 17.38 -16.80
N ARG A 175 -9.60 17.71 -16.49
CA ARG A 175 -8.85 16.99 -15.47
C ARG A 175 -8.99 17.62 -14.10
N TYR A 176 -9.00 16.76 -13.10
CA TYR A 176 -9.11 17.17 -11.69
C TYR A 176 -7.82 17.83 -11.21
N TYR A 177 -7.98 18.94 -10.49
CA TYR A 177 -6.92 19.55 -9.72
C TYR A 177 -7.10 19.19 -8.24
N GLN A 178 -6.11 18.54 -7.66
CA GLN A 178 -6.03 18.20 -6.25
C GLN A 178 -4.99 19.09 -5.57
N SER A 179 -5.40 19.96 -4.67
CA SER A 179 -4.46 20.90 -4.02
C SER A 179 -3.40 20.22 -3.18
N ASN A 180 -3.77 19.14 -2.50
CA ASN A 180 -2.96 18.47 -1.48
C ASN A 180 -2.99 16.95 -1.71
N SER A 181 -1.84 16.27 -1.64
CA SER A 181 -1.74 14.85 -1.94
C SER A 181 -2.24 13.90 -0.85
N HIS A 182 -2.55 14.38 0.37
CA HIS A 182 -2.98 13.48 1.46
C HIS A 182 -4.24 13.92 2.21
N GLU A 183 -4.76 15.09 1.91
CA GLU A 183 -5.96 15.65 2.57
C GLU A 183 -7.13 15.84 1.59
N GLY A 184 -8.25 16.34 2.12
CA GLY A 184 -9.48 16.52 1.38
C GLY A 184 -10.26 15.22 1.29
N HIS A 185 -10.40 14.67 0.10
CA HIS A 185 -11.11 13.41 -0.17
C HIS A 185 -10.16 12.21 -0.28
N LEU A 186 -8.92 12.37 0.21
CA LEU A 186 -7.89 11.35 0.27
C LEU A 186 -7.78 10.82 1.69
N SER A 187 -7.37 9.56 1.84
CA SER A 187 -7.28 8.93 3.17
C SER A 187 -5.91 9.11 3.85
N GLY A 188 -5.09 10.01 3.35
CA GLY A 188 -3.79 10.34 3.93
C GLY A 188 -2.61 9.70 3.22
N SER A 189 -1.42 9.89 3.81
CA SER A 189 -0.15 9.28 3.44
C SER A 189 0.34 8.37 4.56
N GLY A 190 1.10 7.32 4.22
CA GLY A 190 1.59 6.32 5.16
C GLY A 190 0.54 5.26 5.52
N PRO A 191 0.87 4.37 6.44
CA PRO A 191 2.14 4.27 7.15
C PRO A 191 3.31 3.84 6.26
N TRP A 192 4.53 4.16 6.72
CA TRP A 192 5.78 3.72 6.11
C TRP A 192 6.56 2.89 7.13
N GLY A 193 6.28 1.60 7.21
CA GLY A 193 6.88 0.70 8.18
C GLY A 193 6.87 -0.75 7.71
N ALA A 194 7.69 -1.59 8.32
CA ALA A 194 7.66 -3.03 8.10
C ALA A 194 6.70 -3.66 9.12
N TYR A 195 5.48 -3.88 8.70
CA TYR A 195 4.42 -4.43 9.53
C TYR A 195 4.11 -5.88 9.15
N ASP A 196 3.51 -6.62 10.09
CA ASP A 196 2.93 -7.93 9.78
C ASP A 196 1.87 -7.78 8.67
N PRO A 197 1.79 -8.70 7.70
CA PRO A 197 0.81 -8.62 6.62
C PRO A 197 -0.64 -8.47 7.08
N ARG A 198 -1.01 -9.04 8.23
CA ARG A 198 -2.33 -8.88 8.83
C ARG A 198 -2.70 -7.43 9.13
N TYR A 199 -1.68 -6.60 9.36
CA TYR A 199 -1.84 -5.18 9.65
C TYR A 199 -2.68 -4.46 8.60
N TYR A 200 -2.50 -4.74 7.32
CA TYR A 200 -3.18 -4.05 6.22
C TYR A 200 -4.67 -4.41 6.07
N PHE A 201 -5.15 -5.38 6.84
CA PHE A 201 -6.56 -5.78 6.91
C PHE A 201 -7.24 -5.30 8.19
N THR A 202 -6.54 -4.60 9.07
CA THR A 202 -7.13 -4.05 10.29
C THR A 202 -7.50 -2.59 10.06
N TYR A 203 -8.64 -2.17 10.65
CA TYR A 203 -9.04 -0.78 10.62
C TYR A 203 -7.95 0.11 11.24
N TYR A 204 -7.53 1.09 10.50
CA TYR A 204 -6.58 2.09 10.97
C TYR A 204 -7.25 3.44 11.10
N PRO A 205 -7.48 3.93 12.30
CA PRO A 205 -7.48 5.35 12.57
C PRO A 205 -6.00 5.79 12.63
N TYR A 206 -5.32 5.85 11.48
CA TYR A 206 -3.98 6.42 11.44
C TYR A 206 -4.06 7.90 11.82
N PRO A 207 -3.07 8.47 12.57
CA PRO A 207 -3.13 9.84 13.10
C PRO A 207 -3.30 10.93 12.03
N TYR A 208 -3.12 10.63 10.77
CA TYR A 208 -3.41 11.54 9.65
C TYR A 208 -4.82 11.38 9.07
N ASN A 209 -5.60 10.41 9.49
CA ASN A 209 -7.01 10.36 9.15
C ASN A 209 -7.74 11.37 10.04
N LYS A 210 -8.26 12.43 9.42
CA LYS A 210 -9.20 13.32 10.12
C LYS A 210 -10.44 12.51 10.52
N VAL A 211 -11.01 12.86 11.66
CA VAL A 211 -12.32 12.30 12.08
C VAL A 211 -13.30 12.41 10.92
N GLY A 212 -13.85 11.28 10.49
CA GLY A 212 -14.80 11.21 9.37
C GLY A 212 -14.22 10.86 8.02
N THR A 213 -12.90 10.66 7.89
CA THR A 213 -12.32 10.08 6.66
C THR A 213 -12.29 8.56 6.74
N PRO A 214 -12.60 7.85 5.64
CA PRO A 214 -12.49 6.39 5.58
C PRO A 214 -11.07 5.91 5.93
N GLY A 215 -10.96 4.81 6.67
CA GLY A 215 -9.67 4.24 7.04
C GLY A 215 -8.84 3.85 5.83
N TRP A 216 -9.46 3.23 4.84
CA TRP A 216 -8.82 2.85 3.58
C TRP A 216 -8.86 3.98 2.55
N GLY A 217 -10.00 4.39 2.05
CA GLY A 217 -10.18 5.51 1.13
C GLY A 217 -9.35 5.41 -0.16
N PHE A 218 -8.89 6.58 -0.64
CA PHE A 218 -7.87 6.70 -1.68
C PHE A 218 -6.54 7.07 -1.02
N ARG A 219 -5.63 6.12 -0.94
CA ARG A 219 -4.32 6.26 -0.28
C ARG A 219 -3.23 6.56 -1.30
N THR A 220 -2.72 7.79 -1.29
CA THR A 220 -1.70 8.24 -2.24
C THR A 220 -0.30 7.74 -1.95
N GLU A 221 -0.02 7.45 -0.68
CA GLU A 221 1.25 6.87 -0.25
C GLU A 221 1.04 5.86 0.87
N ILE A 222 1.65 4.72 0.75
CA ILE A 222 1.77 3.71 1.80
C ILE A 222 2.97 2.82 1.44
N GLY A 223 3.83 2.49 2.39
CA GLY A 223 5.04 1.78 2.03
C GLY A 223 5.57 0.85 3.10
N THR A 224 6.35 -0.10 2.66
CA THR A 224 7.14 -0.99 3.50
C THR A 224 8.54 -1.09 2.95
N ALA A 225 9.52 -1.45 3.81
CA ALA A 225 10.87 -1.72 3.36
C ALA A 225 10.90 -2.91 2.40
N VAL A 226 11.75 -2.83 1.38
CA VAL A 226 11.96 -3.90 0.39
C VAL A 226 13.47 -4.09 0.20
N PHE A 227 13.98 -5.24 0.59
CA PHE A 227 15.39 -5.58 0.39
C PHE A 227 15.61 -6.23 -0.97
N VAL A 228 16.78 -6.01 -1.57
CA VAL A 228 17.12 -6.52 -2.91
C VAL A 228 17.52 -8.00 -2.89
N ASN A 229 17.65 -8.61 -4.07
CA ASN A 229 18.22 -9.94 -4.23
C ASN A 229 19.73 -9.94 -3.95
N ALA A 230 20.28 -11.09 -3.58
CA ALA A 230 21.69 -11.23 -3.23
C ALA A 230 22.65 -10.87 -4.38
N GLU A 231 22.26 -11.19 -5.63
CA GLU A 231 23.05 -10.86 -6.81
C GLU A 231 23.15 -9.35 -7.03
N SER A 232 22.06 -8.62 -6.87
CA SER A 232 22.06 -7.16 -6.96
C SER A 232 22.79 -6.52 -5.80
N PHE A 233 22.63 -7.04 -4.59
CA PHE A 233 23.30 -6.53 -3.39
C PHE A 233 24.82 -6.55 -3.55
N ARG A 234 25.37 -7.64 -4.12
CA ARG A 234 26.81 -7.79 -4.39
C ARG A 234 27.37 -6.87 -5.48
N LYS A 235 26.52 -6.22 -6.27
CA LYS A 235 26.97 -5.24 -7.29
C LYS A 235 27.39 -3.90 -6.72
N PHE A 236 26.94 -3.57 -5.50
CA PHE A 236 27.18 -2.25 -4.93
C PHE A 236 27.68 -2.26 -3.48
N ILE A 237 27.73 -3.42 -2.81
CA ILE A 237 28.31 -3.57 -1.48
C ILE A 237 29.63 -4.37 -1.62
N PRO A 238 30.76 -3.87 -1.06
CA PRO A 238 32.02 -4.59 -1.06
C PRO A 238 31.90 -5.95 -0.33
N GLU A 239 32.67 -6.93 -0.80
CA GLU A 239 32.63 -8.33 -0.32
C GLU A 239 32.80 -8.44 1.21
N ASP A 240 33.73 -7.67 1.78
CA ASP A 240 34.03 -7.62 3.22
C ASP A 240 32.95 -6.89 4.05
N LYS A 241 31.95 -6.27 3.41
CA LYS A 241 30.85 -5.49 4.02
C LYS A 241 29.49 -6.09 3.75
N LEU A 242 29.41 -7.28 3.16
CA LEU A 242 28.12 -7.90 2.82
C LEU A 242 27.32 -8.30 4.06
N TRP A 243 27.99 -8.78 5.12
CA TRP A 243 27.31 -9.29 6.32
C TRP A 243 28.21 -9.19 7.56
N PRO A 244 27.64 -8.94 8.76
CA PRO A 244 26.28 -8.48 9.05
C PRO A 244 26.05 -7.02 8.65
N ARG A 245 24.84 -6.48 8.87
CA ARG A 245 24.50 -5.06 8.62
C ARG A 245 25.54 -4.12 9.25
N ASN A 246 26.01 -3.15 8.50
CA ASN A 246 27.07 -2.24 8.88
C ASN A 246 26.89 -0.85 8.23
N GLU A 247 27.89 0.04 8.40
CA GLU A 247 27.86 1.41 7.89
C GLU A 247 27.76 1.52 6.35
N MET A 248 28.21 0.51 5.60
CA MET A 248 28.08 0.52 4.15
C MET A 248 26.62 0.40 3.71
N TRP A 249 25.80 -0.37 4.45
CA TRP A 249 24.37 -0.46 4.21
C TRP A 249 23.68 0.90 4.43
N ASN A 250 24.18 1.74 5.35
CA ASN A 250 23.65 3.07 5.60
C ASN A 250 23.76 3.98 4.36
N LEU A 251 24.85 3.86 3.58
CA LEU A 251 25.05 4.63 2.35
C LEU A 251 24.00 4.29 1.27
N HIS A 252 23.37 3.12 1.40
CA HIS A 252 22.32 2.63 0.53
C HIS A 252 20.93 2.65 1.20
N TYR A 253 20.74 3.58 2.15
CA TYR A 253 19.49 3.86 2.84
C TYR A 253 18.97 2.71 3.71
N PHE A 254 19.85 1.89 4.29
CA PHE A 254 19.47 0.82 5.22
C PHE A 254 20.22 0.93 6.54
N GLY A 255 20.01 2.05 7.25
CA GLY A 255 20.65 2.38 8.52
C GLY A 255 19.89 3.45 9.30
N GLN A 256 20.60 4.19 10.15
CA GLN A 256 20.00 5.18 11.06
C GLN A 256 19.28 6.32 10.35
N GLN A 257 19.71 6.70 9.14
CA GLN A 257 19.08 7.73 8.32
C GLN A 257 17.81 7.26 7.63
N ALA A 258 17.56 5.96 7.59
CA ALA A 258 16.32 5.45 7.01
C ALA A 258 15.12 5.84 7.89
N PHE A 259 14.04 6.21 7.23
CA PHE A 259 12.84 6.76 7.85
C PHE A 259 12.27 5.82 8.94
N ASN A 260 11.88 6.38 10.10
CA ASN A 260 11.21 5.66 11.19
C ASN A 260 11.89 4.38 11.70
N GLY A 261 13.20 4.24 11.54
CA GLY A 261 13.89 3.01 11.97
C GLY A 261 13.49 1.78 11.15
N LEU A 262 13.13 1.97 9.89
CA LEU A 262 12.71 0.90 8.96
C LEU A 262 13.62 -0.33 8.94
N PRO A 263 14.97 -0.21 8.93
CA PRO A 263 15.83 -1.38 8.94
C PRO A 263 15.65 -2.26 10.18
N ASP A 264 15.51 -1.66 11.36
CA ASP A 264 15.32 -2.41 12.62
C ASP A 264 13.94 -3.08 12.66
N GLN A 265 12.90 -2.40 12.18
CA GLN A 265 11.56 -2.96 12.04
C GLN A 265 11.55 -4.13 11.05
N TYR A 266 12.22 -3.98 9.92
CA TYR A 266 12.30 -4.99 8.88
C TYR A 266 13.04 -6.24 9.35
N GLU A 267 14.22 -6.09 9.99
CA GLU A 267 14.98 -7.21 10.54
C GLU A 267 14.22 -7.92 11.66
N ARG A 268 13.54 -7.18 12.52
CA ARG A 268 12.69 -7.78 13.56
C ARG A 268 11.58 -8.62 12.93
N MET A 269 10.82 -8.07 12.00
CA MET A 269 9.73 -8.77 11.29
C MET A 269 10.24 -10.02 10.55
N LEU A 270 11.39 -9.90 9.87
CA LEU A 270 12.04 -11.03 9.20
C LEU A 270 12.39 -12.13 10.18
N ASN A 271 13.02 -11.77 11.33
CA ASN A 271 13.43 -12.73 12.35
C ASN A 271 12.25 -13.42 13.04
N GLU A 272 11.18 -12.68 13.34
CA GLU A 272 9.95 -13.20 13.94
C GLU A 272 9.25 -14.21 13.01
N ARG A 273 9.19 -13.94 11.71
CA ARG A 273 8.49 -14.78 10.75
C ARG A 273 9.31 -15.96 10.23
N TYR A 274 10.61 -15.78 10.00
CA TYR A 274 11.46 -16.77 9.29
C TYR A 274 12.71 -17.18 10.09
N GLY A 275 12.89 -16.67 11.31
CA GLY A 275 14.06 -16.90 12.12
C GLY A 275 15.27 -16.09 11.67
N LYS A 276 16.26 -15.96 12.56
CA LYS A 276 17.49 -15.21 12.29
C LYS A 276 18.22 -15.74 11.06
N ALA A 277 18.71 -14.84 10.24
CA ALA A 277 19.52 -15.19 9.08
C ALA A 277 20.95 -15.62 9.48
N ALA A 278 21.46 -16.64 8.80
CA ALA A 278 22.80 -17.15 9.03
C ALA A 278 23.89 -16.33 8.32
N ASP A 279 23.57 -15.84 7.13
CA ASP A 279 24.44 -15.08 6.24
C ASP A 279 23.61 -14.19 5.30
N ILE A 280 24.31 -13.49 4.39
CA ILE A 280 23.62 -12.57 3.45
C ILE A 280 22.70 -13.31 2.47
N ASP A 281 23.04 -14.50 2.02
CA ASP A 281 22.20 -15.25 1.08
C ASP A 281 20.91 -15.75 1.77
N ASP A 282 21.01 -16.20 2.99
CA ASP A 282 19.86 -16.55 3.82
C ASP A 282 19.00 -15.33 4.14
N PHE A 283 19.63 -14.20 4.48
CA PHE A 283 18.92 -12.94 4.70
C PHE A 283 18.15 -12.50 3.45
N CYS A 284 18.81 -12.44 2.30
CA CYS A 284 18.15 -12.04 1.05
C CYS A 284 17.00 -12.97 0.68
N ARG A 285 17.15 -14.29 0.85
CA ARG A 285 16.09 -15.27 0.57
C ARG A 285 14.87 -15.08 1.47
N LYS A 286 15.06 -14.89 2.78
CA LYS A 286 14.01 -14.60 3.74
C LYS A 286 13.38 -13.24 3.48
N ALA A 287 14.18 -12.25 3.09
CA ALA A 287 13.73 -10.93 2.71
C ALA A 287 12.77 -10.98 1.50
N GLN A 288 13.04 -11.82 0.48
CA GLN A 288 12.12 -11.95 -0.62
C GLN A 288 10.76 -12.53 -0.22
N LEU A 289 10.71 -13.47 0.73
CA LEU A 289 9.45 -13.98 1.28
C LEU A 289 8.67 -12.85 1.99
N LEU A 290 9.33 -12.10 2.86
CA LEU A 290 8.72 -10.95 3.53
C LEU A 290 8.23 -9.89 2.54
N ASN A 291 9.04 -9.58 1.52
CA ASN A 291 8.69 -8.63 0.47
C ASN A 291 7.41 -9.06 -0.29
N ILE A 292 7.27 -10.37 -0.62
CA ILE A 292 6.06 -10.91 -1.28
C ILE A 292 4.86 -10.68 -0.38
N GLU A 293 4.91 -11.19 0.84
CA GLU A 293 3.76 -11.21 1.75
C GLU A 293 3.30 -9.80 2.13
N SER A 294 4.23 -8.90 2.47
CA SER A 294 3.90 -7.54 2.87
C SER A 294 3.30 -6.73 1.73
N ASN A 295 3.88 -6.81 0.52
CA ASN A 295 3.38 -6.04 -0.62
C ASN A 295 2.09 -6.64 -1.21
N GLN A 296 1.91 -7.96 -1.14
CA GLN A 296 0.63 -8.58 -1.49
C GLN A 296 -0.48 -8.12 -0.54
N ALA A 297 -0.26 -8.22 0.77
CA ALA A 297 -1.22 -7.83 1.80
C ALA A 297 -1.59 -6.35 1.73
N LEU A 298 -0.63 -5.49 1.40
CA LEU A 298 -0.82 -4.06 1.24
C LEU A 298 -1.92 -3.75 0.20
N TYR A 299 -1.90 -4.38 -0.97
CA TYR A 299 -2.95 -4.18 -1.99
C TYR A 299 -4.22 -4.96 -1.69
N GLU A 300 -4.11 -6.20 -1.18
CA GLU A 300 -5.28 -7.02 -0.84
C GLU A 300 -6.12 -6.37 0.26
N GLY A 301 -5.50 -5.72 1.25
CA GLY A 301 -6.21 -4.99 2.31
C GLY A 301 -7.11 -3.87 1.76
N TRP A 302 -6.66 -3.14 0.73
CA TRP A 302 -7.48 -2.12 0.05
C TRP A 302 -8.52 -2.75 -0.89
N LEU A 303 -8.16 -3.81 -1.59
CA LEU A 303 -9.09 -4.53 -2.47
C LEU A 303 -10.20 -5.24 -1.68
N ASP A 304 -9.92 -5.68 -0.46
CA ASP A 304 -10.92 -6.24 0.46
C ASP A 304 -12.06 -5.25 0.73
N HIS A 305 -11.74 -3.96 0.73
CA HIS A 305 -12.65 -2.84 0.94
C HIS A 305 -13.12 -2.14 -0.34
N MET A 306 -12.88 -2.75 -1.52
CA MET A 306 -13.20 -2.16 -2.81
C MET A 306 -14.66 -1.73 -2.90
N TRP A 307 -14.89 -0.43 -3.07
CA TRP A 307 -16.16 0.26 -3.17
C TRP A 307 -17.02 0.32 -1.89
N GLU A 308 -16.60 -0.27 -0.80
CA GLU A 308 -17.20 -0.03 0.51
C GLU A 308 -16.71 1.32 1.04
N ASP A 309 -15.41 1.43 1.29
CA ASP A 309 -14.74 2.64 1.75
C ASP A 309 -13.34 2.83 1.14
N ALA A 310 -12.98 2.06 0.12
CA ALA A 310 -11.73 2.17 -0.63
C ALA A 310 -11.96 2.38 -2.13
N SER A 311 -11.13 3.22 -2.74
CA SER A 311 -11.16 3.51 -4.18
C SER A 311 -9.79 3.44 -4.86
N GLY A 312 -8.70 3.40 -4.08
CA GLY A 312 -7.37 3.34 -4.66
C GLY A 312 -6.24 3.34 -3.64
N ILE A 313 -5.10 2.84 -4.09
CA ILE A 313 -3.88 2.74 -3.31
C ILE A 313 -2.65 2.88 -4.21
N MET A 314 -1.65 3.64 -3.75
CA MET A 314 -0.36 3.77 -4.42
C MET A 314 0.78 3.52 -3.42
N THR A 315 1.66 2.57 -3.74
CA THR A 315 2.80 2.26 -2.86
C THR A 315 3.89 3.33 -2.92
N TRP A 316 4.52 3.58 -1.80
CA TRP A 316 5.75 4.35 -1.68
C TRP A 316 6.94 3.39 -1.55
N MET A 317 7.76 3.14 -2.60
CA MET A 317 7.71 3.62 -3.97
C MET A 317 7.78 2.43 -4.95
N GLY A 318 7.48 2.73 -6.24
CA GLY A 318 7.49 1.69 -7.28
C GLY A 318 8.89 1.32 -7.74
N GLN A 319 9.81 2.28 -7.81
CA GLN A 319 11.14 2.09 -8.38
C GLN A 319 12.22 2.90 -7.66
N SER A 320 13.44 2.42 -7.73
CA SER A 320 14.63 3.02 -7.15
C SER A 320 15.36 3.92 -8.17
N ALA A 321 15.86 5.07 -7.69
CA ALA A 321 16.64 5.99 -8.53
C ALA A 321 18.15 5.74 -8.49
N TYR A 322 18.63 4.99 -7.52
CA TYR A 322 20.03 4.58 -7.33
C TYR A 322 20.07 3.22 -6.60
N PRO A 323 21.21 2.53 -6.54
CA PRO A 323 21.30 1.29 -5.78
C PRO A 323 20.97 1.52 -4.30
N SER A 324 19.73 1.24 -3.89
CA SER A 324 19.19 1.43 -2.55
C SER A 324 18.48 0.18 -2.05
N LEU A 325 18.17 0.15 -0.75
CA LEU A 325 17.69 -1.05 -0.04
C LEU A 325 16.28 -0.90 0.53
N VAL A 326 15.57 0.17 0.17
CA VAL A 326 14.23 0.48 0.69
C VAL A 326 13.38 1.09 -0.42
N TRP A 327 12.07 0.83 -0.38
CA TRP A 327 11.03 1.45 -1.22
C TRP A 327 11.19 1.23 -2.72
N GLN A 328 11.10 -0.01 -3.13
CA GLN A 328 11.19 -0.41 -4.53
C GLN A 328 10.45 -1.73 -4.78
N THR A 329 9.87 -1.90 -5.94
CA THR A 329 9.31 -3.19 -6.36
C THR A 329 10.31 -3.97 -7.22
N TYR A 330 11.10 -3.28 -8.00
CA TYR A 330 12.29 -3.76 -8.70
C TYR A 330 13.45 -2.82 -8.40
N ASP A 331 14.65 -3.34 -8.42
CA ASP A 331 15.81 -2.58 -8.02
C ASP A 331 16.43 -1.73 -9.17
N TYR A 332 17.47 -0.99 -8.84
CA TYR A 332 18.17 -0.13 -9.80
C TYR A 332 18.69 -0.87 -11.03
N TYR A 333 18.99 -2.15 -10.90
CA TYR A 333 19.49 -3.00 -12.00
C TYR A 333 18.37 -3.73 -12.74
N TYR A 334 17.12 -3.35 -12.52
CA TYR A 334 15.90 -4.00 -13.06
C TYR A 334 15.69 -5.44 -12.60
N ASP A 335 16.35 -5.86 -11.52
CA ASP A 335 16.06 -7.16 -10.91
C ASP A 335 14.75 -7.09 -10.10
N LEU A 336 13.90 -8.10 -10.30
CA LEU A 336 12.56 -8.15 -9.73
C LEU A 336 12.62 -8.71 -8.33
N THR A 337 12.25 -7.89 -7.33
CA THR A 337 12.19 -8.32 -5.94
C THR A 337 10.91 -9.09 -5.63
N GLY A 338 10.83 -9.69 -4.44
CA GLY A 338 9.60 -10.28 -3.94
C GLY A 338 8.42 -9.30 -3.92
N ALA A 339 8.68 -7.99 -3.72
CA ALA A 339 7.64 -6.97 -3.75
C ALA A 339 6.96 -6.85 -5.13
N TYR A 340 7.73 -6.94 -6.22
CA TYR A 340 7.17 -6.98 -7.57
C TYR A 340 6.16 -8.11 -7.74
N TRP A 341 6.51 -9.32 -7.28
CA TRP A 341 5.66 -10.49 -7.40
C TRP A 341 4.44 -10.43 -6.49
N GLY A 342 4.60 -9.91 -5.27
CA GLY A 342 3.49 -9.66 -4.36
C GLY A 342 2.47 -8.66 -4.93
N CYS A 343 2.95 -7.52 -5.43
CA CYS A 343 2.12 -6.52 -6.11
C CYS A 343 1.40 -7.10 -7.34
N LYS A 344 2.16 -7.80 -8.22
CA LYS A 344 1.62 -8.39 -9.44
C LYS A 344 0.47 -9.34 -9.15
N ARG A 345 0.64 -10.20 -8.14
CA ARG A 345 -0.37 -11.17 -7.73
C ARG A 345 -1.61 -10.49 -7.15
N ALA A 346 -1.43 -9.61 -6.16
CA ALA A 346 -2.55 -8.91 -5.53
C ALA A 346 -3.37 -8.06 -6.52
N CYS A 347 -2.68 -7.50 -7.52
CA CYS A 347 -3.28 -6.59 -8.49
C CYS A 347 -3.86 -7.29 -9.74
N GLU A 348 -3.91 -8.61 -9.80
CA GLU A 348 -4.55 -9.34 -10.91
C GLU A 348 -5.97 -8.80 -11.17
N PRO A 349 -6.38 -8.66 -12.44
CA PRO A 349 -7.71 -8.11 -12.78
C PRO A 349 -8.89 -8.91 -12.22
N LEU A 350 -8.75 -10.23 -12.13
CA LEU A 350 -9.63 -11.14 -11.41
C LEU A 350 -8.78 -11.84 -10.37
N HIS A 351 -9.01 -11.57 -9.09
CA HIS A 351 -8.15 -12.03 -8.01
C HIS A 351 -8.95 -12.63 -6.87
N ILE A 352 -8.40 -13.65 -6.23
CA ILE A 352 -8.94 -14.25 -5.00
C ILE A 352 -8.03 -13.88 -3.84
N LEU A 353 -8.61 -13.36 -2.76
CA LEU A 353 -7.90 -12.98 -1.54
C LEU A 353 -8.52 -13.61 -0.30
N TRP A 354 -7.72 -13.70 0.74
CA TRP A 354 -8.15 -14.09 2.08
C TRP A 354 -7.86 -12.96 3.07
N ASN A 355 -8.90 -12.52 3.79
CA ASN A 355 -8.75 -11.55 4.87
C ASN A 355 -8.38 -12.31 6.16
N PRO A 356 -7.16 -12.16 6.70
CA PRO A 356 -6.70 -12.89 7.88
C PRO A 356 -7.33 -12.42 9.21
N VAL A 357 -8.10 -11.34 9.18
CA VAL A 357 -8.81 -10.80 10.35
C VAL A 357 -10.23 -11.38 10.44
N THR A 358 -10.98 -11.32 9.34
CA THR A 358 -12.36 -11.82 9.28
C THR A 358 -12.44 -13.28 8.85
N ASN A 359 -11.37 -13.83 8.31
CA ASN A 359 -11.27 -15.13 7.66
C ASN A 359 -12.16 -15.28 6.41
N ASP A 360 -12.61 -14.20 5.84
CA ASP A 360 -13.35 -14.18 4.60
C ASP A 360 -12.45 -14.47 3.39
N VAL A 361 -12.96 -15.31 2.49
CA VAL A 361 -12.40 -15.50 1.15
C VAL A 361 -13.25 -14.68 0.19
N LYS A 362 -12.62 -13.75 -0.50
CA LYS A 362 -13.28 -12.82 -1.45
C LYS A 362 -12.68 -12.95 -2.85
N ILE A 363 -13.48 -12.67 -3.87
CA ILE A 363 -13.03 -12.44 -5.24
C ILE A 363 -13.18 -10.96 -5.56
N THR A 364 -12.13 -10.35 -6.08
CA THR A 364 -12.18 -9.00 -6.64
C THR A 364 -12.08 -9.08 -8.16
N ASN A 365 -13.01 -8.42 -8.84
CA ASN A 365 -13.06 -8.34 -10.28
C ASN A 365 -12.96 -6.87 -10.71
N THR A 366 -11.81 -6.44 -11.16
CA THR A 366 -11.59 -5.08 -11.67
C THR A 366 -11.74 -5.00 -13.20
N THR A 367 -12.23 -6.06 -13.85
CA THR A 367 -12.48 -6.11 -15.30
C THR A 367 -13.86 -5.56 -15.67
N SER A 368 -14.13 -5.42 -16.96
CA SER A 368 -15.45 -5.11 -17.51
C SER A 368 -16.30 -6.36 -17.81
N GLN A 369 -15.81 -7.53 -17.45
CA GLN A 369 -16.46 -8.81 -17.79
C GLN A 369 -17.17 -9.39 -16.57
N THR A 370 -18.30 -10.05 -16.82
CA THR A 370 -18.92 -10.96 -15.86
C THR A 370 -18.28 -12.32 -15.97
N TYR A 371 -17.97 -12.92 -14.84
CA TYR A 371 -17.49 -14.30 -14.75
C TYR A 371 -18.53 -15.14 -14.03
N GLU A 372 -19.01 -16.19 -14.69
CA GLU A 372 -20.01 -17.09 -14.14
C GLU A 372 -19.39 -18.44 -13.79
N GLY A 373 -19.91 -19.08 -12.74
CA GLY A 373 -19.49 -20.43 -12.34
C GLY A 373 -18.06 -20.52 -11.82
N LEU A 374 -17.50 -19.43 -11.27
CA LEU A 374 -16.17 -19.44 -10.65
C LEU A 374 -16.18 -20.35 -9.42
N THR A 375 -15.21 -21.25 -9.33
CA THR A 375 -15.00 -22.07 -8.13
C THR A 375 -13.89 -21.45 -7.29
N ALA A 376 -14.26 -20.91 -6.13
CA ALA A 376 -13.34 -20.43 -5.11
C ALA A 376 -13.06 -21.56 -4.11
N THR A 377 -11.79 -21.90 -3.88
CA THR A 377 -11.37 -22.92 -2.92
C THR A 377 -10.29 -22.36 -1.99
N ALA A 378 -10.43 -22.64 -0.70
CA ALA A 378 -9.40 -22.39 0.29
C ALA A 378 -9.06 -23.69 1.02
N GLU A 379 -7.78 -24.02 1.11
CA GLU A 379 -7.26 -25.18 1.83
C GLU A 379 -6.34 -24.70 2.96
N VAL A 380 -6.55 -25.25 4.13
CA VAL A 380 -5.74 -24.93 5.32
C VAL A 380 -4.86 -26.13 5.66
N PHE A 381 -3.60 -25.85 5.92
CA PHE A 381 -2.60 -26.85 6.31
C PHE A 381 -1.97 -26.49 7.64
N ASN A 382 -1.66 -27.48 8.44
CA ASN A 382 -0.81 -27.34 9.60
C ASN A 382 0.65 -27.08 9.18
N THR A 383 1.46 -26.64 10.12
CA THR A 383 2.91 -26.39 9.89
C THR A 383 3.69 -27.68 9.53
N ASP A 384 3.13 -28.88 9.80
CA ASP A 384 3.66 -30.17 9.38
C ASP A 384 3.23 -30.59 7.95
N GLY A 385 2.48 -29.74 7.24
CA GLY A 385 2.00 -29.97 5.88
C GLY A 385 0.73 -30.81 5.79
N ARG A 386 0.09 -31.18 6.89
CA ARG A 386 -1.19 -31.91 6.87
C ARG A 386 -2.35 -30.96 6.65
N ARG A 387 -3.21 -31.31 5.67
CA ARG A 387 -4.42 -30.55 5.40
C ARG A 387 -5.43 -30.69 6.55
N VAL A 388 -6.06 -29.59 6.91
CA VAL A 388 -7.13 -29.54 7.91
C VAL A 388 -8.48 -29.49 7.19
N ASP A 389 -9.06 -30.66 6.93
CA ASP A 389 -10.28 -30.80 6.13
C ASP A 389 -11.47 -29.99 6.69
N ALA A 390 -11.57 -29.87 8.01
CA ALA A 390 -12.63 -29.08 8.68
C ALA A 390 -12.55 -27.56 8.37
N LEU A 391 -11.40 -27.08 7.91
CA LEU A 391 -11.18 -25.69 7.56
C LEU A 391 -11.09 -25.47 6.04
N THR A 392 -11.17 -26.53 5.23
CA THR A 392 -11.23 -26.44 3.78
C THR A 392 -12.61 -25.95 3.36
N GLY A 393 -12.66 -24.93 2.52
CA GLY A 393 -13.90 -24.36 1.99
C GLY A 393 -13.90 -24.28 0.47
N THR A 394 -15.07 -24.47 -0.13
CA THR A 394 -15.28 -24.31 -1.58
C THR A 394 -16.66 -23.68 -1.82
N ALA A 395 -16.72 -22.71 -2.74
CA ALA A 395 -17.97 -22.11 -3.18
C ALA A 395 -17.95 -21.87 -4.69
N THR A 396 -19.11 -22.02 -5.34
CA THR A 396 -19.30 -21.59 -6.72
C THR A 396 -20.02 -20.25 -6.72
N VAL A 397 -19.45 -19.26 -7.39
CA VAL A 397 -19.94 -17.87 -7.37
C VAL A 397 -19.91 -17.26 -8.76
N ASN A 398 -20.71 -16.21 -8.96
CA ASN A 398 -20.65 -15.35 -10.14
C ASN A 398 -20.12 -13.99 -9.73
N SER A 399 -19.15 -13.47 -10.47
CA SER A 399 -18.56 -12.16 -10.22
C SER A 399 -18.97 -11.18 -11.32
N ALA A 400 -19.71 -10.15 -10.94
CA ALA A 400 -20.05 -9.04 -11.83
C ALA A 400 -18.83 -8.16 -12.14
N PRO A 401 -18.86 -7.38 -13.21
CA PRO A 401 -17.81 -6.41 -13.51
C PRO A 401 -17.58 -5.44 -12.36
N ASN A 402 -16.32 -5.15 -12.06
CA ASN A 402 -15.92 -4.10 -11.12
C ASN A 402 -16.54 -4.27 -9.72
N THR A 403 -16.44 -5.48 -9.15
CA THR A 403 -17.00 -5.83 -7.83
C THR A 403 -16.01 -6.56 -6.95
N ALA A 404 -16.22 -6.45 -5.63
CA ALA A 404 -15.67 -7.36 -4.62
C ALA A 404 -16.80 -8.24 -4.08
N LEU A 405 -16.56 -9.53 -4.00
CA LEU A 405 -17.58 -10.52 -3.60
C LEU A 405 -17.01 -11.46 -2.56
N ARG A 406 -17.66 -11.56 -1.39
CA ARG A 406 -17.37 -12.60 -0.40
C ARG A 406 -17.91 -13.94 -0.89
N CYS A 407 -17.02 -14.94 -0.99
CA CYS A 407 -17.37 -16.30 -1.39
C CYS A 407 -17.82 -17.13 -0.19
N PHE A 408 -17.03 -17.15 0.87
CA PHE A 408 -17.29 -17.82 2.13
C PHE A 408 -16.31 -17.36 3.21
N THR A 409 -16.55 -17.77 4.45
CA THR A 409 -15.64 -17.53 5.58
C THR A 409 -15.02 -18.87 6.02
N ILE A 410 -13.69 -18.92 6.19
CA ILE A 410 -13.01 -20.08 6.74
C ILE A 410 -13.34 -20.18 8.23
N PRO A 411 -13.91 -21.29 8.71
CA PRO A 411 -14.43 -21.39 10.07
C PRO A 411 -13.33 -21.69 11.12
N PHE A 412 -12.26 -20.87 11.16
CA PHE A 412 -11.18 -21.07 12.15
C PHE A 412 -11.72 -21.07 13.59
N TYR A 413 -12.81 -20.33 13.85
CA TYR A 413 -13.41 -20.18 15.18
C TYR A 413 -14.86 -20.69 15.23
N LYS A 414 -15.30 -21.52 14.26
CA LYS A 414 -16.66 -22.05 14.23
C LYS A 414 -16.78 -23.10 15.34
N ASN A 415 -17.44 -22.78 16.42
CA ASN A 415 -17.63 -23.54 17.65
C ASN A 415 -16.66 -23.22 18.79
N VAL A 416 -15.88 -22.13 18.71
CA VAL A 416 -15.17 -21.63 19.89
C VAL A 416 -16.03 -20.53 20.49
N GLU A 417 -16.88 -20.89 21.42
CA GLU A 417 -17.55 -19.95 22.29
C GLU A 417 -16.47 -19.24 23.13
N ASN A 418 -16.48 -17.91 23.15
CA ASN A 418 -15.65 -17.17 24.11
C ASN A 418 -16.21 -17.41 25.51
N ILE A 419 -15.77 -18.50 26.14
CA ILE A 419 -16.22 -18.92 27.47
C ILE A 419 -15.84 -17.94 28.58
N ALA A 420 -14.94 -16.99 28.28
CA ALA A 420 -14.52 -15.93 29.21
C ALA A 420 -15.50 -14.75 29.24
N ARG A 421 -16.31 -14.56 28.19
CA ARG A 421 -17.16 -13.37 28.06
C ARG A 421 -18.13 -13.20 29.24
N GLY A 422 -18.05 -12.02 29.89
CA GLY A 422 -18.89 -11.68 31.03
C GLY A 422 -18.64 -12.51 32.30
N LYS A 423 -17.52 -13.23 32.37
CA LYS A 423 -17.14 -14.00 33.57
C LYS A 423 -16.50 -13.08 34.61
N ARG A 424 -16.43 -13.60 35.82
CA ARG A 424 -15.77 -12.90 36.93
C ARG A 424 -14.27 -12.83 36.67
N VAL A 425 -13.71 -11.65 36.89
CA VAL A 425 -12.26 -11.42 36.72
C VAL A 425 -11.67 -10.95 38.05
N VAL A 426 -10.47 -11.39 38.37
CA VAL A 426 -9.72 -10.96 39.55
C VAL A 426 -8.30 -10.57 39.09
N ALA A 427 -7.84 -9.41 39.55
CA ALA A 427 -6.54 -8.88 39.22
C ALA A 427 -5.73 -8.53 40.45
N SER A 428 -4.40 -8.58 40.37
CA SER A 428 -3.46 -8.19 41.42
C SER A 428 -3.57 -6.71 41.78
N SER A 429 -3.78 -5.89 40.78
CA SER A 429 -3.94 -4.44 40.92
C SER A 429 -4.74 -3.87 39.75
N THR A 430 -5.19 -2.62 39.89
CA THR A 430 -5.86 -1.86 38.83
C THR A 430 -5.42 -0.40 38.90
N ASP A 431 -4.96 0.15 37.80
CA ASP A 431 -4.62 1.55 37.63
C ASP A 431 -5.53 2.24 36.60
N ALA A 432 -5.93 1.51 35.56
CA ALA A 432 -6.83 2.00 34.51
C ALA A 432 -7.91 0.97 34.15
N GLY A 433 -9.13 1.43 33.89
CA GLY A 433 -10.28 0.59 33.58
C GLY A 433 -10.71 -0.28 34.74
N SER A 434 -11.42 -1.37 34.47
CA SER A 434 -11.74 -2.42 35.42
C SER A 434 -11.29 -3.80 34.95
N PRO A 435 -11.03 -4.76 35.85
CA PRO A 435 -10.66 -6.11 35.46
C PRO A 435 -11.66 -6.78 34.51
N GLU A 436 -12.93 -6.53 34.66
CA GLU A 436 -14.03 -7.10 33.88
C GLU A 436 -14.03 -6.62 32.43
N GLU A 437 -13.38 -5.51 32.13
CA GLU A 437 -13.26 -4.98 30.75
C GLU A 437 -12.47 -5.90 29.82
N ILE A 438 -11.64 -6.79 30.34
CA ILE A 438 -10.93 -7.79 29.49
C ILE A 438 -11.87 -8.86 28.90
N VAL A 439 -13.10 -8.97 29.43
CA VAL A 439 -14.08 -10.00 29.03
C VAL A 439 -15.46 -9.41 28.66
N ASP A 440 -15.57 -8.09 28.52
CA ASP A 440 -16.84 -7.40 28.16
C ASP A 440 -17.17 -7.52 26.65
N GLY A 441 -16.20 -7.87 25.83
CA GLY A 441 -16.31 -8.01 24.39
C GLY A 441 -16.17 -6.71 23.61
N SER A 442 -15.65 -5.65 24.25
CA SER A 442 -15.31 -4.37 23.64
C SER A 442 -13.81 -4.29 23.33
N GLU A 443 -13.45 -3.82 22.17
CA GLU A 443 -12.06 -3.51 21.81
C GLU A 443 -11.64 -2.09 22.25
N PHE A 444 -12.56 -1.33 22.81
CA PHE A 444 -12.35 0.06 23.24
C PHE A 444 -12.15 0.22 24.73
N THR A 445 -12.33 -0.85 25.49
CA THR A 445 -12.14 -0.93 26.93
C THR A 445 -10.90 -1.76 27.24
N ARG A 446 -10.29 -1.53 28.39
CA ARG A 446 -9.09 -2.27 28.81
C ARG A 446 -8.94 -2.29 30.31
N TRP A 447 -8.28 -3.30 30.83
CA TRP A 447 -7.69 -3.27 32.16
C TRP A 447 -6.21 -2.88 32.06
N GLY A 448 -5.76 -2.00 32.95
CA GLY A 448 -4.37 -1.67 33.18
C GLY A 448 -3.99 -1.93 34.64
N SER A 449 -2.93 -2.70 34.86
CA SER A 449 -2.33 -2.90 36.17
C SER A 449 -1.52 -1.69 36.62
N ARG A 450 -1.11 -1.66 37.88
CA ARG A 450 -0.07 -0.73 38.33
C ARG A 450 1.24 -1.01 37.62
N TYR A 451 2.07 0.01 37.50
CA TYR A 451 3.39 -0.09 36.83
C TYR A 451 4.40 -0.81 37.74
N SER A 452 4.16 -2.11 37.98
CA SER A 452 5.07 -2.98 38.76
C SER A 452 5.21 -4.35 38.09
N ASP A 453 6.34 -5.04 38.39
CA ASP A 453 6.55 -6.39 37.92
C ASP A 453 5.69 -7.39 38.72
N HIS A 454 5.44 -8.57 38.13
CA HIS A 454 4.69 -9.68 38.73
C HIS A 454 3.19 -9.41 38.90
N GLU A 455 2.63 -8.56 38.07
CA GLU A 455 1.18 -8.37 38.02
C GLU A 455 0.49 -9.60 37.39
N TRP A 456 -0.71 -9.90 37.83
CA TRP A 456 -1.50 -11.02 37.33
C TRP A 456 -2.99 -10.66 37.24
N ILE A 457 -3.66 -11.38 36.36
CA ILE A 457 -5.11 -11.33 36.20
C ILE A 457 -5.62 -12.73 35.88
N TYR A 458 -6.72 -13.16 36.46
CA TYR A 458 -7.34 -14.41 36.09
C TYR A 458 -8.86 -14.28 35.91
N ILE A 459 -9.40 -15.20 35.11
CA ILE A 459 -10.82 -15.31 34.79
C ILE A 459 -11.37 -16.58 35.44
N ASP A 460 -12.39 -16.41 36.27
CA ASP A 460 -13.12 -17.52 36.88
C ASP A 460 -14.23 -17.96 35.90
N LEU A 461 -14.06 -19.10 35.25
CA LEU A 461 -15.00 -19.64 34.29
C LEU A 461 -16.29 -20.19 34.94
N GLY A 462 -16.31 -20.33 36.30
CA GLY A 462 -17.42 -20.80 37.09
C GLY A 462 -17.60 -22.32 37.14
N SER A 463 -16.93 -23.06 36.29
CA SER A 463 -16.87 -24.54 36.29
C SER A 463 -15.65 -25.00 35.48
N ARG A 464 -15.29 -26.27 35.68
CA ARG A 464 -14.21 -26.90 34.89
C ARG A 464 -14.60 -26.98 33.43
N MET A 465 -13.81 -26.37 32.54
CA MET A 465 -14.05 -26.29 31.10
C MET A 465 -12.79 -26.68 30.32
N ASN A 466 -12.97 -27.18 29.12
CA ASN A 466 -11.88 -27.36 28.18
C ASN A 466 -11.57 -26.00 27.53
N VAL A 467 -10.35 -25.51 27.71
CA VAL A 467 -9.84 -24.30 27.06
C VAL A 467 -8.94 -24.73 25.90
N TYR A 468 -9.31 -24.36 24.68
CA TYR A 468 -8.56 -24.77 23.47
C TYR A 468 -7.57 -23.68 23.02
N GLY A 469 -7.70 -22.46 23.55
CA GLY A 469 -6.83 -21.35 23.21
C GLY A 469 -7.16 -20.11 24.04
N VAL A 470 -6.21 -19.21 24.11
CA VAL A 470 -6.37 -17.89 24.74
C VAL A 470 -5.92 -16.85 23.72
N GLY A 471 -6.79 -15.90 23.39
CA GLY A 471 -6.46 -14.72 22.62
C GLY A 471 -6.21 -13.53 23.54
N LEU A 472 -5.03 -12.93 23.48
CA LEU A 472 -4.68 -11.72 24.21
C LEU A 472 -4.67 -10.54 23.23
N ASN A 473 -5.48 -9.52 23.52
CA ASN A 473 -5.45 -8.26 22.79
C ASN A 473 -4.74 -7.21 23.65
N TRP A 474 -3.52 -6.83 23.25
CA TRP A 474 -2.69 -5.90 23.98
C TRP A 474 -2.85 -4.47 23.45
N GLU A 475 -2.76 -3.53 24.34
CA GLU A 475 -2.55 -2.12 24.04
C GLU A 475 -1.04 -1.85 23.87
N ASN A 476 -0.66 -0.61 23.55
CA ASN A 476 0.75 -0.22 23.32
C ASN A 476 1.66 -0.44 24.54
N ALA A 477 1.10 -0.39 25.74
CA ALA A 477 1.82 -0.70 26.98
C ALA A 477 1.46 -2.12 27.44
N PHE A 478 2.32 -3.08 27.21
CA PHE A 478 2.09 -4.50 27.51
C PHE A 478 3.27 -5.14 28.26
N GLY A 479 3.00 -6.28 28.90
CA GLY A 479 4.03 -7.10 29.52
C GLY A 479 4.97 -7.71 28.49
N LYS A 480 6.28 -7.50 28.64
CA LYS A 480 7.28 -8.06 27.71
C LYS A 480 7.48 -9.56 27.88
N GLU A 481 7.25 -10.04 29.09
CA GLU A 481 7.29 -11.45 29.45
C GLU A 481 6.00 -11.78 30.17
N PHE A 482 5.33 -12.85 29.80
CA PHE A 482 4.11 -13.29 30.45
C PHE A 482 3.96 -14.81 30.43
N LYS A 483 3.12 -15.32 31.30
CA LYS A 483 2.74 -16.73 31.37
C LYS A 483 1.22 -16.86 31.30
N ILE A 484 0.76 -17.87 30.59
CA ILE A 484 -0.62 -18.32 30.65
C ILE A 484 -0.67 -19.57 31.54
N GLN A 485 -1.47 -19.51 32.58
CA GLN A 485 -1.60 -20.57 33.56
C GLN A 485 -3.05 -21.04 33.67
N ILE A 486 -3.26 -22.27 34.05
CA ILE A 486 -4.56 -22.88 34.33
C ILE A 486 -4.61 -23.36 35.77
N SER A 487 -5.79 -23.28 36.36
CA SER A 487 -6.04 -23.75 37.74
C SER A 487 -7.47 -24.29 37.88
N ASP A 488 -7.66 -25.26 38.76
CA ASP A 488 -8.97 -25.78 39.16
C ASP A 488 -9.49 -25.12 40.44
N ASP A 489 -8.65 -24.41 41.18
CA ASP A 489 -8.96 -23.87 42.53
C ASP A 489 -8.56 -22.41 42.76
N ALA A 490 -7.92 -21.77 41.78
CA ALA A 490 -7.36 -20.42 41.84
C ALA A 490 -6.24 -20.25 42.91
N GLU A 491 -5.73 -21.34 43.42
CA GLU A 491 -4.60 -21.37 44.41
C GLU A 491 -3.38 -22.09 43.81
N HIS A 492 -3.60 -23.17 43.05
CA HIS A 492 -2.54 -23.95 42.43
C HIS A 492 -2.56 -23.78 40.91
N TRP A 493 -1.52 -23.18 40.36
CA TRP A 493 -1.42 -22.82 38.96
C TRP A 493 -0.39 -23.65 38.21
N THR A 494 -0.74 -24.09 37.00
CA THR A 494 0.13 -24.83 36.10
C THR A 494 0.36 -24.03 34.83
N ASP A 495 1.62 -23.89 34.42
CA ASP A 495 1.98 -23.21 33.18
C ASP A 495 1.39 -23.95 31.96
N ALA A 496 0.57 -23.26 31.17
CA ALA A 496 0.01 -23.76 29.91
C ALA A 496 0.80 -23.21 28.70
N ALA A 497 1.23 -21.96 28.77
CA ALA A 497 2.10 -21.31 27.79
C ALA A 497 2.87 -20.16 28.42
N HIS A 498 3.97 -19.76 27.79
CA HIS A 498 4.77 -18.59 28.17
C HIS A 498 5.38 -17.98 26.91
N GLU A 499 5.67 -16.67 26.96
CA GLU A 499 6.39 -15.92 25.94
C GLU A 499 7.34 -14.93 26.61
#